data_a4e61169ecf002f928a5e824cc30af00
#
_entry.id   a4e61169ecf002f928a5e824cc30af00
#
_cell.length_a   1.000
_cell.length_b   1.000
_cell.length_c   1.000
_cell.angle_alpha   90.00
_cell.angle_beta   90.00
_cell.angle_gamma   90.00
#
_symmetry.space_group_name_H-M   'P 1'
#
loop_
_entity.id
_entity.type
_entity.pdbx_description
1 polymer ?
#
loop_
_entity_poly.entity_id
_entity_poly.type
_entity_poly.pdbx_seq_one_letter_code
_entity_poly.pdbx_strand_id
1 'polypeptide(L)'
;MRVDLIGLTILLISGTASIDENGESVHVGDFRAQMKRTLDNITGLLESEGCRWHDIVRTTCYLRDIDRDYDAFNQERTAFFKEQGLDPLPASTGIQAHLSRPELLIEIEAIAMFGTEKASK
;
A
#
# COMPACT_ATOMS: atom_id res chain seq x y z
N MET A 1 10.88 6.24 -3.24
CA MET A 1 12.08 6.46 -4.10
C MET A 1 11.74 6.11 -5.54
N ARG A 2 12.08 6.97 -6.43
CA ARG A 2 11.88 6.77 -7.86
C ARG A 2 13.20 6.48 -8.55
N VAL A 3 13.23 5.42 -9.37
CA VAL A 3 14.41 5.05 -10.16
C VAL A 3 14.00 5.01 -11.63
N ASP A 4 14.60 5.89 -12.43
CA ASP A 4 14.34 5.94 -13.88
C ASP A 4 15.46 5.22 -14.62
N LEU A 5 15.07 4.21 -15.39
CA LEU A 5 15.94 3.48 -16.30
C LEU A 5 15.50 3.82 -17.72
N ILE A 6 16.23 3.33 -18.73
CA ILE A 6 15.85 3.58 -20.11
C ILE A 6 14.48 2.95 -20.39
N GLY A 7 13.46 3.82 -20.58
CA GLY A 7 12.10 3.40 -20.89
C GLY A 7 11.30 2.80 -19.75
N LEU A 8 11.87 2.72 -18.54
CA LEU A 8 11.22 2.10 -17.39
C LEU A 8 11.41 2.95 -16.13
N THR A 9 10.35 3.10 -15.35
CA THR A 9 10.42 3.71 -14.02
C THR A 9 10.04 2.67 -12.97
N ILE A 10 10.83 2.61 -11.91
CA ILE A 10 10.53 1.81 -10.71
C ILE A 10 10.27 2.79 -9.57
N LEU A 11 9.11 2.65 -8.93
CA LEU A 11 8.73 3.45 -7.78
C LEU A 11 8.71 2.57 -6.54
N LEU A 12 9.59 2.86 -5.59
CA LEU A 12 9.66 2.15 -4.32
C LEU A 12 8.92 2.98 -3.28
N ILE A 13 7.79 2.44 -2.80
CA ILE A 13 6.96 3.10 -1.80
C ILE A 13 7.31 2.52 -0.44
N SER A 14 7.83 3.37 0.45
CA SER A 14 8.19 3.00 1.82
C SER A 14 6.97 2.60 2.62
N GLY A 15 7.17 2.00 3.78
CA GLY A 15 6.10 1.62 4.69
C GLY A 15 5.12 2.76 4.91
N THR A 16 3.87 2.53 4.53
CA THR A 16 2.77 3.48 4.59
C THR A 16 1.74 2.94 5.57
N ALA A 17 1.12 3.81 6.34
CA ALA A 17 0.22 3.42 7.41
C ALA A 17 -0.97 4.39 7.53
N SER A 18 -1.79 4.18 8.56
CA SER A 18 -2.96 5.01 8.85
C SER A 18 -2.55 6.32 9.51
N ILE A 19 -1.98 7.21 8.70
CA ILE A 19 -1.43 8.51 9.11
C ILE A 19 -2.12 9.60 8.29
N ASP A 20 -2.52 10.69 8.95
CA ASP A 20 -3.13 11.81 8.23
C ASP A 20 -2.07 12.81 7.74
N GLU A 21 -2.52 13.86 7.09
CA GLU A 21 -1.67 14.91 6.50
C GLU A 21 -0.89 15.72 7.56
N ASN A 22 -1.27 15.61 8.82
CA ASN A 22 -0.56 16.27 9.94
C ASN A 22 0.45 15.33 10.61
N GLY A 23 0.62 14.10 10.08
CA GLY A 23 1.51 13.12 10.67
C GLY A 23 0.95 12.39 11.88
N GLU A 24 -0.35 12.51 12.13
CA GLU A 24 -1.02 11.87 13.26
C GLU A 24 -1.59 10.51 12.86
N SER A 25 -1.46 9.53 13.76
CA SER A 25 -2.11 8.23 13.56
C SER A 25 -3.61 8.37 13.69
N VAL A 26 -4.37 7.82 12.75
CA VAL A 26 -5.83 7.88 12.75
C VAL A 26 -6.43 6.48 12.76
N HIS A 27 -7.69 6.37 13.19
CA HIS A 27 -8.42 5.10 13.32
C HIS A 27 -7.79 4.14 14.32
N VAL A 28 -7.30 4.68 15.43
CA VAL A 28 -6.70 3.88 16.51
C VAL A 28 -7.69 2.80 16.98
N GLY A 29 -7.21 1.55 17.06
CA GLY A 29 -8.03 0.41 17.50
C GLY A 29 -8.94 -0.20 16.45
N ASP A 30 -8.97 0.33 15.23
CA ASP A 30 -9.83 -0.14 14.15
C ASP A 30 -8.99 -0.62 12.96
N PHE A 31 -8.74 -1.94 12.88
CA PHE A 31 -7.89 -2.51 11.84
C PHE A 31 -8.42 -2.22 10.43
N ARG A 32 -9.72 -2.45 10.19
CA ARG A 32 -10.29 -2.26 8.85
C ARG A 32 -10.20 -0.81 8.40
N ALA A 33 -10.47 0.13 9.29
CA ALA A 33 -10.35 1.54 8.97
C ALA A 33 -8.89 1.94 8.74
N GLN A 34 -7.94 1.40 9.52
CA GLN A 34 -6.52 1.62 9.28
C GLN A 34 -6.07 1.05 7.94
N MET A 35 -6.52 -0.16 7.59
CA MET A 35 -6.22 -0.77 6.29
C MET A 35 -6.69 0.13 5.15
N LYS A 36 -7.93 0.58 5.22
CA LYS A 36 -8.52 1.46 4.21
C LYS A 36 -7.75 2.77 4.08
N ARG A 37 -7.41 3.40 5.20
CA ARG A 37 -6.63 4.65 5.19
C ARG A 37 -5.23 4.44 4.61
N THR A 38 -4.59 3.32 4.93
CA THR A 38 -3.28 2.97 4.38
C THR A 38 -3.34 2.84 2.86
N LEU A 39 -4.34 2.14 2.34
CA LEU A 39 -4.55 1.99 0.90
C LEU A 39 -4.84 3.33 0.23
N ASP A 40 -5.62 4.19 0.87
CA ASP A 40 -5.90 5.53 0.36
C ASP A 40 -4.62 6.38 0.29
N ASN A 41 -3.76 6.28 1.30
CA ASN A 41 -2.49 7.00 1.32
C ASN A 41 -1.57 6.52 0.18
N ILE A 42 -1.53 5.23 -0.09
CA ILE A 42 -0.77 4.68 -1.22
C ILE A 42 -1.36 5.19 -2.53
N THR A 43 -2.68 5.21 -2.66
CA THR A 43 -3.35 5.74 -3.85
C THR A 43 -2.94 7.17 -4.13
N GLY A 44 -2.90 8.01 -3.10
CA GLY A 44 -2.45 9.41 -3.23
C GLY A 44 -1.00 9.52 -3.70
N LEU A 45 -0.11 8.67 -3.18
CA LEU A 45 1.28 8.62 -3.62
C LEU A 45 1.39 8.21 -5.09
N LEU A 46 0.64 7.21 -5.52
CA LEU A 46 0.63 6.77 -6.91
C LEU A 46 0.16 7.89 -7.83
N GLU A 47 -0.93 8.56 -7.48
CA GLU A 47 -1.48 9.67 -8.27
C GLU A 47 -0.46 10.80 -8.41
N SER A 48 0.27 11.14 -7.34
CA SER A 48 1.29 12.18 -7.38
C SER A 48 2.44 11.86 -8.31
N GLU A 49 2.68 10.58 -8.59
CA GLU A 49 3.74 10.12 -9.49
C GLU A 49 3.21 9.79 -10.89
N GLY A 50 1.94 10.04 -11.17
CA GLY A 50 1.34 9.79 -12.47
C GLY A 50 1.13 8.32 -12.79
N CYS A 51 1.03 7.48 -11.78
CA CYS A 51 0.78 6.05 -11.95
C CYS A 51 -0.44 5.61 -11.14
N ARG A 52 -0.77 4.33 -11.17
CA ARG A 52 -1.98 3.81 -10.57
C ARG A 52 -1.76 2.39 -10.04
N TRP A 53 -2.75 1.84 -9.37
CA TRP A 53 -2.67 0.50 -8.79
C TRP A 53 -2.33 -0.59 -9.82
N HIS A 54 -2.72 -0.42 -11.09
CA HIS A 54 -2.37 -1.35 -12.16
C HIS A 54 -0.86 -1.45 -12.39
N ASP A 55 -0.10 -0.47 -11.93
CA ASP A 55 1.36 -0.45 -12.04
C ASP A 55 2.06 -1.09 -10.85
N ILE A 56 1.32 -1.39 -9.78
CA ILE A 56 1.87 -2.07 -8.61
C ILE A 56 2.15 -3.52 -8.96
N VAL A 57 3.37 -3.96 -8.69
CA VAL A 57 3.80 -5.34 -8.95
C VAL A 57 3.91 -6.16 -7.67
N ARG A 58 4.15 -5.51 -6.54
CA ARG A 58 4.28 -6.19 -5.24
C ARG A 58 3.83 -5.27 -4.11
N THR A 59 3.11 -5.86 -3.14
CA THR A 59 2.90 -5.26 -1.82
C THR A 59 3.45 -6.20 -0.76
N THR A 60 4.08 -5.63 0.28
CA THR A 60 4.43 -6.37 1.50
C THR A 60 3.69 -5.71 2.65
N CYS A 61 2.91 -6.49 3.35
CA CYS A 61 2.02 -6.00 4.40
C CYS A 61 2.49 -6.52 5.75
N TYR A 62 2.73 -5.59 6.68
CA TYR A 62 3.21 -5.89 8.02
C TYR A 62 2.06 -5.68 9.00
N LEU A 63 1.65 -6.76 9.68
CA LEU A 63 0.54 -6.74 10.63
C LEU A 63 1.09 -6.85 12.05
N ARG A 64 0.60 -6.02 12.97
CA ARG A 64 1.02 -6.09 14.37
C ARG A 64 0.57 -7.39 15.02
N ASP A 65 -0.66 -7.83 14.75
CA ASP A 65 -1.23 -9.05 15.30
C ASP A 65 -1.89 -9.84 14.17
N ILE A 66 -1.08 -10.65 13.49
CA ILE A 66 -1.53 -11.36 12.29
C ILE A 66 -2.60 -12.42 12.64
N ASP A 67 -2.50 -13.04 13.81
CA ASP A 67 -3.48 -14.06 14.21
C ASP A 67 -4.86 -13.45 14.40
N ARG A 68 -4.93 -12.25 14.97
CA ARG A 68 -6.19 -11.54 15.17
C ARG A 68 -6.75 -10.95 13.88
N ASP A 69 -5.90 -10.36 13.04
CA ASP A 69 -6.35 -9.48 11.97
C ASP A 69 -6.25 -10.08 10.57
N TYR A 70 -5.77 -11.33 10.43
CA TYR A 70 -5.50 -11.92 9.12
C TYR A 70 -6.75 -12.00 8.23
N ASP A 71 -7.89 -12.45 8.79
CA ASP A 71 -9.12 -12.59 8.01
C ASP A 71 -9.62 -11.23 7.52
N ALA A 72 -9.60 -10.22 8.40
CA ALA A 72 -9.98 -8.86 8.04
C ALA A 72 -9.03 -8.30 6.96
N PHE A 73 -7.74 -8.56 7.12
CA PHE A 73 -6.73 -8.16 6.14
C PHE A 73 -7.01 -8.75 4.76
N ASN A 74 -7.24 -10.07 4.68
CA ASN A 74 -7.54 -10.73 3.42
C ASN A 74 -8.80 -10.18 2.76
N GLN A 75 -9.85 -9.98 3.55
CA GLN A 75 -11.11 -9.46 3.04
C GLN A 75 -10.96 -8.05 2.48
N GLU A 76 -10.31 -7.17 3.23
CA GLU A 76 -10.10 -5.78 2.79
C GLU A 76 -9.19 -5.70 1.57
N ARG A 77 -8.12 -6.48 1.54
CA ARG A 77 -7.19 -6.51 0.39
C ARG A 77 -7.89 -7.02 -0.86
N THR A 78 -8.61 -8.13 -0.76
CA THR A 78 -9.31 -8.73 -1.88
C THR A 78 -10.38 -7.78 -2.43
N ALA A 79 -11.17 -7.17 -1.55
CA ALA A 79 -12.20 -6.22 -1.96
C ALA A 79 -11.58 -5.01 -2.65
N PHE A 80 -10.48 -4.48 -2.13
CA PHE A 80 -9.80 -3.32 -2.72
C PHE A 80 -9.25 -3.64 -4.10
N PHE A 81 -8.54 -4.76 -4.24
CA PHE A 81 -7.96 -5.16 -5.53
C PHE A 81 -9.05 -5.40 -6.58
N LYS A 82 -10.16 -5.99 -6.17
CA LYS A 82 -11.30 -6.20 -7.05
C LYS A 82 -11.93 -4.88 -7.47
N GLU A 83 -12.09 -3.95 -6.53
CA GLU A 83 -12.63 -2.61 -6.81
C GLU A 83 -11.75 -1.85 -7.80
N GLN A 84 -10.41 -2.02 -7.70
CA GLN A 84 -9.47 -1.41 -8.62
C GLN A 84 -9.41 -2.13 -9.98
N GLY A 85 -10.06 -3.28 -10.12
CA GLY A 85 -10.08 -4.02 -11.38
C GLY A 85 -8.74 -4.64 -11.76
N LEU A 86 -7.95 -5.07 -10.78
CA LEU A 86 -6.61 -5.58 -11.03
C LEU A 86 -6.63 -7.02 -11.56
N ASP A 87 -6.05 -7.22 -12.73
CA ASP A 87 -5.87 -8.53 -13.36
C ASP A 87 -4.66 -8.45 -14.32
N PRO A 88 -3.53 -9.10 -14.02
CA PRO A 88 -3.32 -9.96 -12.85
C PRO A 88 -3.22 -9.20 -11.53
N LEU A 89 -3.38 -9.91 -10.43
CA LEU A 89 -3.19 -9.34 -9.11
C LEU A 89 -1.70 -9.09 -8.84
N PRO A 90 -1.34 -8.04 -8.09
CA PRO A 90 0.04 -7.86 -7.67
C PRO A 90 0.46 -8.98 -6.71
N ALA A 91 1.75 -9.29 -6.69
CA ALA A 91 2.30 -10.19 -5.69
C ALA A 91 2.09 -9.54 -4.31
N SER A 92 1.70 -10.34 -3.31
CA SER A 92 1.41 -9.80 -1.99
C SER A 92 1.83 -10.79 -0.91
N THR A 93 2.50 -10.29 0.13
CA THR A 93 2.94 -11.08 1.29
C THR A 93 2.51 -10.35 2.55
N GLY A 94 1.93 -11.09 3.49
CA GLY A 94 1.57 -10.57 4.82
C GLY A 94 2.38 -11.27 5.89
N ILE A 95 3.04 -10.49 6.76
CA ILE A 95 3.82 -11.01 7.87
C ILE A 95 3.53 -10.22 9.14
N GLN A 96 3.81 -10.82 10.29
CA GLN A 96 3.72 -10.13 11.56
C GLN A 96 5.02 -9.39 11.86
N ALA A 97 4.92 -8.16 12.33
CA ALA A 97 6.09 -7.36 12.67
C ALA A 97 5.74 -6.30 13.71
N HIS A 98 6.76 -5.84 14.43
CA HIS A 98 6.66 -4.61 15.21
C HIS A 98 6.60 -3.43 14.24
N LEU A 99 5.66 -2.51 14.49
CA LEU A 99 5.51 -1.33 13.64
C LEU A 99 6.10 -0.09 14.32
N SER A 100 6.29 0.97 13.55
CA SER A 100 6.98 2.17 14.01
C SER A 100 6.29 2.88 15.17
N ARG A 101 4.97 2.73 15.30
CA ARG A 101 4.19 3.30 16.39
C ARG A 101 3.29 2.25 17.02
N PRO A 102 3.13 2.24 18.36
CA PRO A 102 2.35 1.19 19.04
C PRO A 102 0.89 1.13 18.63
N GLU A 103 0.28 2.24 18.19
CA GLU A 103 -1.13 2.28 17.76
C GLU A 103 -1.36 1.82 16.33
N LEU A 104 -0.31 1.64 15.53
CA LEU A 104 -0.45 1.15 14.16
C LEU A 104 -0.64 -0.36 14.15
N LEU A 105 -1.65 -0.83 13.43
CA LEU A 105 -2.00 -2.25 13.30
C LEU A 105 -1.51 -2.83 11.98
N ILE A 106 -1.23 -1.97 10.99
CA ILE A 106 -0.77 -2.38 9.67
C ILE A 106 0.14 -1.31 9.07
N GLU A 107 1.14 -1.76 8.32
CA GLU A 107 1.95 -0.96 7.41
C GLU A 107 2.10 -1.72 6.10
N ILE A 108 2.12 -1.00 4.98
CA ILE A 108 2.25 -1.60 3.66
C ILE A 108 3.37 -0.87 2.91
N GLU A 109 4.31 -1.63 2.37
CA GLU A 109 5.25 -1.12 1.38
C GLU A 109 4.90 -1.70 0.01
N ALA A 110 5.26 -1.00 -1.06
CA ALA A 110 4.86 -1.40 -2.40
C ALA A 110 5.93 -1.04 -3.42
N ILE A 111 5.89 -1.76 -4.54
CA ILE A 111 6.74 -1.50 -5.69
C ILE A 111 5.84 -1.34 -6.91
N ALA A 112 5.99 -0.22 -7.62
CA ALA A 112 5.34 0.02 -8.89
C ALA A 112 6.38 0.03 -10.01
N MET A 113 6.00 -0.46 -11.18
CA MET A 113 6.86 -0.43 -12.38
C MET A 113 5.99 -0.02 -13.55
N PHE A 114 6.44 0.98 -14.30
CA PHE A 114 5.69 1.49 -15.44
C PHE A 114 6.63 2.13 -16.47
N GLY A 115 6.12 2.32 -17.69
CA GLY A 115 6.89 2.98 -18.73
C GLY A 115 7.11 4.46 -18.38
N THR A 116 8.32 4.95 -18.57
CA THR A 116 8.71 6.32 -18.21
C THR A 116 7.79 7.37 -18.88
N GLU A 117 7.34 7.11 -20.09
CA GLU A 117 6.43 8.00 -20.82
C GLU A 117 5.08 8.18 -20.12
N LYS A 118 4.59 7.14 -19.43
CA LYS A 118 3.35 7.19 -18.67
C LYS A 118 3.47 8.20 -17.54
N ALA A 119 4.60 8.22 -16.84
CA ALA A 119 4.83 9.10 -15.70
C ALA A 119 4.96 10.57 -16.14
N SER A 120 5.37 10.83 -17.37
CA SER A 120 5.56 12.20 -17.90
C SER A 120 4.26 12.85 -18.36
N LYS A 121 3.19 12.11 -18.41
CA LYS A 121 1.87 12.60 -18.78
C LYS A 121 1.07 13.06 -17.58
#